data_547415b225ac1562c41675179d8cb47f
#
_entry.id   547415b225ac1562c41675179d8cb47f
#
_cell.length_a   1.000
_cell.length_b   1.000
_cell.length_c   1.000
_cell.angle_alpha   90.00
_cell.angle_beta   90.00
_cell.angle_gamma   90.00
#
_symmetry.space_group_name_H-M   'P 1'
#
loop_
_entity.id
_entity.type
_entity.pdbx_description
1 polymer ?
#
loop_
_entity_poly.entity_id
_entity_poly.type
_entity_poly.pdbx_seq_one_letter_code
_entity_poly.pdbx_strand_id
1 'polypeptide(L)'
;LHSTSRRQRQMCIRDSSTYPSVSYQIGHEIEERTGQEVRITVPGHMQRGGEPCPYDRVLSTRLGAAAARLILDEKYGYMVGMRDGKTVPVPLEEVAGKLKMVDPKDPLIQEIKDMGICFGDSL
;
A
#
# COMPACT_ATOMS: atom_id res chain seq x y z
N LEU A 1 11.96 7.00 -17.07
CA LEU A 1 12.03 6.17 -15.85
C LEU A 1 11.62 7.03 -14.65
N HIS A 2 10.34 7.40 -14.58
CA HIS A 2 9.80 8.06 -13.39
C HIS A 2 9.36 6.99 -12.42
N SER A 3 10.18 6.84 -11.42
CA SER A 3 10.22 5.78 -10.47
C SER A 3 8.90 5.65 -9.67
N THR A 4 8.51 4.42 -9.47
CA THR A 4 7.48 3.98 -8.51
C THR A 4 7.69 4.57 -7.09
N SER A 5 8.90 5.02 -6.75
CA SER A 5 9.23 5.71 -5.51
C SER A 5 8.46 7.02 -5.33
N ARG A 6 8.06 7.69 -6.41
CA ARG A 6 7.27 8.92 -6.34
C ARG A 6 5.82 8.66 -5.93
N ARG A 7 5.23 7.54 -6.37
CA ARG A 7 3.89 7.12 -5.94
C ARG A 7 3.86 6.67 -4.49
N GLN A 8 4.88 5.97 -4.01
CA GLN A 8 4.98 5.63 -2.59
C GLN A 8 5.18 6.86 -1.71
N ARG A 9 5.95 7.84 -2.14
CA ARG A 9 6.04 9.13 -1.43
C ARG A 9 4.70 9.83 -1.36
N GLN A 10 3.91 9.84 -2.43
CA GLN A 10 2.57 10.45 -2.43
C GLN A 10 1.56 9.68 -1.58
N MET A 11 1.68 8.37 -1.43
CA MET A 11 0.85 7.58 -0.51
C MET A 11 1.19 7.82 0.97
N CYS A 12 2.41 8.28 1.28
CA CYS A 12 2.88 8.54 2.63
C CYS A 12 2.90 10.03 3.01
N ILE A 13 2.69 10.95 2.05
CA ILE A 13 2.66 12.38 2.30
C ILE A 13 1.20 12.80 2.45
N ARG A 14 0.78 13.14 3.66
CA ARG A 14 -0.37 13.99 3.86
C ARG A 14 0.00 15.39 3.39
N ASP A 15 -0.84 15.97 2.55
CA ASP A 15 -0.62 17.23 1.80
C ASP A 15 -0.28 18.49 2.62
N SER A 16 -0.04 18.38 3.91
CA SER A 16 0.22 19.51 4.81
C SER A 16 1.44 19.36 5.70
N SER A 17 2.25 18.30 5.57
CA SER A 17 3.39 18.12 6.47
C SER A 17 4.69 18.65 5.84
N THR A 18 5.44 19.39 6.62
CA THR A 18 6.80 19.85 6.31
C THR A 18 7.79 18.69 6.13
N TYR A 19 7.40 17.49 6.54
CA TYR A 19 8.23 16.29 6.53
C TYR A 19 7.91 15.35 5.34
N PRO A 20 8.91 14.63 4.80
CA PRO A 20 8.73 13.68 3.69
C PRO A 20 7.80 12.51 4.02
N SER A 21 7.62 12.16 5.28
CA SER A 21 6.67 11.16 5.78
C SER A 21 6.42 11.33 7.27
N VAL A 22 5.36 10.70 7.78
CA VAL A 22 5.04 10.66 9.21
C VAL A 22 6.19 10.10 10.05
N SER A 23 6.96 9.16 9.54
CA SER A 23 8.13 8.60 10.23
C SER A 23 9.19 9.65 10.52
N TYR A 24 9.42 10.60 9.61
CA TYR A 24 10.36 11.71 9.82
C TYR A 24 9.85 12.71 10.86
N GLN A 25 8.55 12.97 10.86
CA GLN A 25 7.93 13.81 11.89
C GLN A 25 8.09 13.18 13.27
N ILE A 26 7.74 11.91 13.41
CA ILE A 26 7.88 11.17 14.68
C ILE A 26 9.34 11.11 15.12
N GLY A 27 10.26 10.85 14.20
CA GLY A 27 11.69 10.84 14.50
C GLY A 27 12.17 12.16 15.06
N HIS A 28 11.75 13.27 14.45
CA HIS A 28 12.10 14.61 14.94
C HIS A 28 11.52 14.89 16.34
N GLU A 29 10.27 14.54 16.59
CA GLU A 29 9.66 14.69 17.91
C GLU A 29 10.37 13.85 19.00
N ILE A 30 10.81 12.65 18.66
CA ILE A 30 11.57 11.80 19.59
C ILE A 30 12.92 12.46 19.89
N GLU A 31 13.63 12.95 18.86
CA GLU A 31 14.92 13.61 19.02
C GLU A 31 14.81 14.86 19.89
N GLU A 32 13.81 15.71 19.66
CA GLU A 32 13.54 16.90 20.46
C GLU A 32 13.23 16.58 21.93
N ARG A 33 12.45 15.53 22.18
CA ARG A 33 12.02 15.18 23.55
C ARG A 33 13.08 14.42 24.34
N THR A 34 13.94 13.67 23.66
CA THR A 34 14.89 12.76 24.33
C THR A 34 16.33 13.23 24.24
N GLY A 35 16.64 14.12 23.29
CA GLY A 35 18.01 14.51 22.97
C GLY A 35 18.86 13.39 22.38
N GLN A 36 18.25 12.28 21.96
CA GLN A 36 18.92 11.13 21.36
C GLN A 36 18.88 11.24 19.83
N GLU A 37 20.00 10.88 19.17
CA GLU A 37 20.03 10.79 17.70
C GLU A 37 19.04 9.73 17.20
N VAL A 38 18.16 10.10 16.29
CA VAL A 38 17.16 9.22 15.70
C VAL A 38 17.49 8.90 14.25
N ARG A 39 17.60 7.61 13.94
CA ARG A 39 17.79 7.12 12.57
C ARG A 39 16.51 6.45 12.06
N ILE A 40 16.04 6.92 10.93
CA ILE A 40 14.75 6.48 10.37
C ILE A 40 15.02 5.55 9.19
N THR A 41 14.44 4.35 9.26
CA THR A 41 14.44 3.39 8.17
C THR A 41 13.00 3.05 7.80
N VAL A 42 12.63 3.26 6.54
CA VAL A 42 11.31 2.92 6.01
C VAL A 42 11.43 1.74 5.05
N PRO A 43 11.35 0.48 5.53
CA PRO A 43 11.58 -0.72 4.72
C PRO A 43 10.33 -1.06 3.88
N GLY A 44 10.01 -0.27 2.86
CA GLY A 44 8.82 -0.47 2.02
C GLY A 44 8.87 -1.78 1.24
N HIS A 45 9.75 -1.86 0.24
CA HIS A 45 9.84 -3.02 -0.66
C HIS A 45 10.38 -4.27 0.01
N MET A 46 11.23 -4.13 1.01
CA MET A 46 11.79 -5.26 1.74
C MET A 46 10.72 -6.08 2.46
N GLN A 47 9.67 -5.44 2.97
CA GLN A 47 8.55 -6.13 3.61
C GLN A 47 7.66 -6.88 2.61
N ARG A 48 7.70 -6.49 1.34
CA ARG A 48 6.97 -7.12 0.24
C ARG A 48 7.87 -7.98 -0.63
N GLY A 49 9.14 -8.10 -0.25
CA GLY A 49 10.12 -8.92 -0.96
C GLY A 49 9.88 -10.41 -0.71
N GLY A 50 10.53 -11.22 -1.52
CA GLY A 50 10.43 -12.66 -1.51
C GLY A 50 9.98 -13.21 -2.86
N GLU A 51 10.08 -14.51 -3.03
CA GLU A 51 9.60 -15.18 -4.23
C GLU A 51 8.06 -15.23 -4.23
N PRO A 52 7.42 -15.00 -5.41
CA PRO A 52 5.97 -15.06 -5.50
C PRO A 52 5.48 -16.49 -5.27
N CYS A 53 4.46 -16.62 -4.43
CA CYS A 53 3.80 -17.90 -4.21
C CYS A 53 2.95 -18.30 -5.45
N PRO A 54 2.48 -19.56 -5.54
CA PRO A 54 1.64 -19.99 -6.65
C PRO A 54 0.39 -19.11 -6.88
N TYR A 55 -0.21 -18.62 -5.82
CA TYR A 55 -1.34 -17.70 -5.90
C TYR A 55 -0.96 -16.38 -6.60
N ASP A 56 0.17 -15.78 -6.23
CA ASP A 56 0.64 -14.54 -6.84
C ASP A 56 0.91 -14.70 -8.34
N ARG A 57 1.48 -15.85 -8.72
CA ARG A 57 1.76 -16.16 -10.12
C ARG A 57 0.49 -16.30 -10.96
N VAL A 58 -0.51 -17.02 -10.45
CA VAL A 58 -1.81 -17.17 -11.12
C VAL A 58 -2.53 -15.82 -11.18
N LEU A 59 -2.55 -15.08 -10.09
CA LEU A 59 -3.20 -13.77 -10.01
C LEU A 59 -2.58 -12.79 -11.02
N SER A 60 -1.26 -12.65 -11.02
CA SER A 60 -0.56 -11.73 -11.94
C SER A 60 -0.76 -12.11 -13.40
N THR A 61 -0.76 -13.42 -13.72
CA THR A 61 -1.05 -13.90 -15.08
C THR A 61 -2.45 -13.53 -15.52
N ARG A 62 -3.45 -13.71 -14.65
CA ARG A 62 -4.86 -13.35 -14.95
C ARG A 62 -5.04 -11.84 -15.13
N LEU A 63 -4.44 -11.04 -14.25
CA LEU A 63 -4.50 -9.58 -14.35
C LEU A 63 -3.79 -9.09 -15.61
N GLY A 64 -2.60 -9.63 -15.93
CA GLY A 64 -1.86 -9.28 -17.14
C GLY A 64 -2.60 -9.64 -18.43
N ALA A 65 -3.19 -10.84 -18.50
CA ALA A 65 -3.99 -11.25 -19.65
C ALA A 65 -5.25 -10.37 -19.84
N ALA A 66 -5.90 -9.99 -18.75
CA ALA A 66 -7.06 -9.10 -18.80
C ALA A 66 -6.66 -7.67 -19.22
N ALA A 67 -5.52 -7.17 -18.74
CA ALA A 67 -4.99 -5.87 -19.17
C ALA A 67 -4.65 -5.86 -20.66
N ALA A 68 -4.02 -6.93 -21.17
CA ALA A 68 -3.74 -7.06 -22.60
C ALA A 68 -5.02 -7.02 -23.46
N ARG A 69 -6.10 -7.68 -23.00
CA ARG A 69 -7.39 -7.63 -23.70
C ARG A 69 -7.96 -6.21 -23.74
N LEU A 70 -7.87 -5.45 -22.65
CA LEU A 70 -8.33 -4.06 -22.63
C LEU A 70 -7.57 -3.19 -23.64
N ILE A 71 -6.27 -3.44 -23.82
CA ILE A 71 -5.46 -2.74 -24.81
C ILE A 71 -5.90 -3.12 -26.24
N LEU A 72 -6.10 -4.42 -26.49
CA LEU A 72 -6.58 -4.91 -27.80
C LEU A 72 -7.98 -4.39 -28.14
N ASP A 73 -8.84 -4.21 -27.13
CA ASP A 73 -10.17 -3.64 -27.27
C ASP A 73 -10.16 -2.09 -27.30
N GLU A 74 -8.97 -1.46 -27.32
CA GLU A 74 -8.78 -0.01 -27.27
C GLU A 74 -9.44 0.68 -26.06
N LYS A 75 -9.65 -0.06 -24.97
CA LYS A 75 -10.23 0.43 -23.71
C LYS A 75 -9.15 0.98 -22.79
N TYR A 76 -8.90 2.28 -22.92
CA TYR A 76 -7.94 3.00 -22.09
C TYR A 76 -8.63 3.67 -20.89
N GLY A 77 -7.84 4.04 -19.87
CA GLY A 77 -8.37 4.68 -18.66
C GLY A 77 -8.96 3.71 -17.64
N TYR A 78 -8.65 2.42 -17.77
CA TYR A 78 -9.07 1.38 -16.83
C TYR A 78 -7.88 0.73 -16.13
N MET A 79 -8.09 0.29 -14.91
CA MET A 79 -7.26 -0.72 -14.26
C MET A 79 -7.99 -2.07 -14.25
N VAL A 80 -7.25 -3.16 -14.17
CA VAL A 80 -7.82 -4.49 -13.95
C VAL A 80 -7.85 -4.77 -12.46
N GLY A 81 -9.04 -5.00 -11.93
CA GLY A 81 -9.27 -5.45 -10.56
C GLY A 81 -9.72 -6.91 -10.48
N MET A 82 -9.75 -7.44 -9.27
CA MET A 82 -10.37 -8.74 -8.96
C MET A 82 -11.64 -8.51 -8.14
N ARG A 83 -12.75 -9.10 -8.58
CA ARG A 83 -14.02 -9.10 -7.83
C ARG A 83 -14.64 -10.48 -7.94
N ASP A 84 -14.93 -11.10 -6.82
CA ASP A 84 -15.53 -12.46 -6.73
C ASP A 84 -14.78 -13.50 -7.59
N GLY A 85 -13.44 -13.48 -7.51
CA GLY A 85 -12.59 -14.39 -8.25
C GLY A 85 -12.51 -14.15 -9.76
N LYS A 86 -13.10 -13.05 -10.28
CA LYS A 86 -13.08 -12.68 -11.71
C LYS A 86 -12.33 -11.38 -11.91
N THR A 87 -11.64 -11.26 -13.05
CA THR A 87 -11.04 -10.01 -13.48
C THR A 87 -12.11 -9.06 -13.99
N VAL A 88 -12.11 -7.82 -13.50
CA VAL A 88 -13.05 -6.78 -13.91
C VAL A 88 -12.30 -5.49 -14.30
N PRO A 89 -12.72 -4.80 -15.36
CA PRO A 89 -12.22 -3.46 -15.64
C PRO A 89 -12.83 -2.47 -14.65
N VAL A 90 -11.97 -1.64 -14.07
CA VAL A 90 -12.38 -0.57 -13.13
C VAL A 90 -11.90 0.75 -13.70
N PRO A 91 -12.77 1.74 -13.94
CA PRO A 91 -12.36 3.06 -14.40
C PRO A 91 -11.37 3.70 -13.44
N LEU A 92 -10.31 4.32 -13.95
CA LEU A 92 -9.31 4.98 -13.11
C LEU A 92 -9.90 6.13 -12.30
N GLU A 93 -10.96 6.77 -12.79
CA GLU A 93 -11.70 7.82 -12.10
C GLU A 93 -12.36 7.33 -10.79
N GLU A 94 -12.76 6.06 -10.74
CA GLU A 94 -13.33 5.46 -9.53
C GLU A 94 -12.30 5.22 -8.44
N VAL A 95 -11.02 5.17 -8.80
CA VAL A 95 -9.90 4.82 -7.90
C VAL A 95 -9.04 6.02 -7.56
N ALA A 96 -9.03 7.03 -8.44
CA ALA A 96 -8.23 8.22 -8.27
C ALA A 96 -8.61 8.95 -6.97
N GLY A 97 -7.61 9.25 -6.14
CA GLY A 97 -7.80 9.94 -4.87
C GLY A 97 -8.43 9.10 -3.75
N LYS A 98 -8.74 7.83 -3.99
CA LYS A 98 -9.29 6.92 -2.97
C LYS A 98 -8.23 5.94 -2.50
N LEU A 99 -8.01 5.89 -1.18
CA LEU A 99 -7.17 4.89 -0.55
C LEU A 99 -8.05 3.78 0.02
N LYS A 100 -7.70 2.53 -0.27
CA LYS A 100 -8.29 1.39 0.41
C LYS A 100 -7.67 1.30 1.80
N MET A 101 -8.41 1.78 2.79
CA MET A 101 -8.02 1.68 4.20
C MET A 101 -8.34 0.29 4.73
N VAL A 102 -7.56 -0.15 5.72
CA VAL A 102 -7.88 -1.35 6.50
C VAL A 102 -8.96 -0.95 7.52
N ASP A 103 -10.03 -1.72 7.60
CA ASP A 103 -11.06 -1.52 8.63
C ASP A 103 -10.49 -1.97 9.99
N PRO A 104 -10.39 -1.09 11.00
CA PRO A 104 -9.94 -1.49 12.33
C PRO A 104 -10.78 -2.57 13.00
N LYS A 105 -12.01 -2.78 12.51
CA LYS A 105 -12.94 -3.80 12.99
C LYS A 105 -12.89 -5.09 12.18
N ASP A 106 -11.95 -5.22 11.24
CA ASP A 106 -11.76 -6.46 10.49
C ASP A 106 -11.47 -7.61 11.46
N PRO A 107 -12.19 -8.74 11.35
CA PRO A 107 -11.98 -9.90 12.21
C PRO A 107 -10.52 -10.37 12.26
N LEU A 108 -9.80 -10.27 11.15
CA LEU A 108 -8.39 -10.61 11.06
C LEU A 108 -7.53 -9.78 12.04
N ILE A 109 -7.88 -8.50 12.25
CA ILE A 109 -7.16 -7.65 13.21
C ILE A 109 -7.33 -8.17 14.64
N GLN A 110 -8.54 -8.60 14.99
CA GLN A 110 -8.79 -9.19 16.31
C GLN A 110 -8.03 -10.51 16.49
N GLU A 111 -8.07 -11.39 15.49
CA GLU A 111 -7.32 -12.65 15.51
C GLU A 111 -5.82 -12.44 15.72
N ILE A 112 -5.24 -11.43 15.04
CA ILE A 112 -3.83 -11.09 15.19
C ILE A 112 -3.53 -10.50 16.58
N LYS A 113 -4.44 -9.71 17.16
CA LYS A 113 -4.33 -9.21 18.53
C LYS A 113 -4.36 -10.36 19.55
N ASP A 114 -5.23 -11.34 19.34
CA ASP A 114 -5.33 -12.52 20.18
C ASP A 114 -4.04 -13.36 20.17
N MET A 115 -3.25 -13.25 19.09
CA MET A 115 -1.89 -13.82 19.01
C MET A 115 -0.83 -12.98 19.74
N GLY A 116 -1.20 -11.88 20.37
CA GLY A 116 -0.28 -11.02 21.13
C GLY A 116 0.47 -9.97 20.28
N ILE A 117 0.05 -9.73 19.05
CA ILE A 117 0.67 -8.72 18.19
C ILE A 117 0.07 -7.35 18.50
N CYS A 118 0.92 -6.39 18.85
CA CYS A 118 0.53 -5.03 19.17
C CYS A 118 0.30 -4.21 17.90
N PHE A 119 -0.83 -3.53 17.85
CA PHE A 119 -1.19 -2.58 16.77
C PHE A 119 -0.91 -1.11 17.16
N GLY A 120 -0.44 -0.86 18.38
CA GLY A 120 -0.18 0.51 18.87
C GLY A 120 -1.44 1.31 19.19
N ASP A 121 -2.58 0.67 19.32
CA ASP A 121 -3.89 1.30 19.60
C ASP A 121 -4.28 1.25 21.09
N SER A 122 -3.50 0.52 21.89
CA SER A 122 -3.59 0.46 23.36
C SER A 122 -2.19 0.42 23.95
N LEU A 123 -1.93 1.26 24.92
CA LEU A 123 -0.80 1.19 25.84
C LEU A 123 -1.21 0.37 27.07
#